data_730c28ec49cacf72c7070dda0ddeb749
#
_entry.id   730c28ec49cacf72c7070dda0ddeb749
#
_cell.length_a   1.000
_cell.length_b   1.000
_cell.length_c   1.000
_cell.angle_alpha   90.00
_cell.angle_beta   90.00
_cell.angle_gamma   90.00
#
_symmetry.space_group_name_H-M   'P 1'
#
loop_
_entity.id
_entity.type
_entity.pdbx_description
1 polymer ?
#
loop_
_entity_poly.entity_id
_entity_poly.type
_entity_poly.pdbx_seq_one_letter_code
_entity_poly.pdbx_strand_id
1 'polypeptide(L)'
;MTDERLWNRFATLTPYSWRLGLCVAVVMCSGAGCSSLMTRNANSLLVPSSEYGATWESPVAQYARVRHVQPGTVASEAPPEQAPENIESVIARAIGVGEQTEEARKVFATAERTYQDARGLREAAGHDEKELRRAGNLFVKASKQYLEAAGHWEDSALEEDALFMASEGYYAVKYYSRVSELYRELLKKYEHTRHLVTIQRNRFAIAQMWLQADKQRSQGFWAFNLTDESMPFNNRFDKALAILNSIRDDDPTSDFADDATMLMAHSYLQINKPEKAHEALTDLVKLFPSSEHQFVAHMLLLQTKVVLYRGPEYSGVYLDEGEKLIRAIRRQFPDKAPQESGTWDKFAKEIRYLKAEREWWVAKFYERKDEVGAARVYYREIAQNYYDTPFAD
;
A
#
# COMPACT_ATOMS: atom_id res chain seq x y z
N MET A 1 -35.76 46.32 -15.72
CA MET A 1 -36.77 45.22 -15.70
C MET A 1 -36.03 44.04 -16.27
N THR A 2 -35.28 43.38 -15.47
CA THR A 2 -34.32 42.32 -15.78
C THR A 2 -34.79 41.02 -15.15
N ASP A 3 -34.68 40.04 -15.88
CA ASP A 3 -35.21 38.72 -16.02
C ASP A 3 -34.96 37.79 -14.79
N GLU A 4 -35.71 37.94 -13.74
CA GLU A 4 -35.77 37.03 -12.57
C GLU A 4 -36.55 35.74 -12.83
N ARG A 5 -37.10 35.54 -14.06
CA ARG A 5 -37.95 34.38 -14.36
C ARG A 5 -37.20 33.19 -14.94
N LEU A 6 -35.92 33.33 -15.23
CA LEU A 6 -35.10 32.21 -15.73
C LEU A 6 -34.42 31.38 -14.64
N TRP A 7 -34.27 31.90 -13.42
CA TRP A 7 -33.64 31.20 -12.32
C TRP A 7 -34.55 30.21 -11.57
N ASN A 8 -35.87 30.43 -11.60
CA ASN A 8 -36.81 29.55 -10.93
C ASN A 8 -37.20 28.28 -11.70
N ARG A 9 -36.73 28.08 -12.92
CA ARG A 9 -36.96 26.85 -13.70
C ARG A 9 -35.89 25.78 -13.52
N PHE A 10 -34.77 26.10 -12.87
CA PHE A 10 -33.70 25.12 -12.60
C PHE A 10 -33.71 24.54 -11.19
N ALA A 11 -34.60 24.96 -10.32
CA ALA A 11 -34.70 24.48 -8.95
C ALA A 11 -35.45 23.15 -8.75
N THR A 12 -35.90 22.51 -9.85
CA THR A 12 -36.61 21.21 -9.77
C THR A 12 -35.86 20.08 -10.48
N LEU A 13 -34.56 20.22 -10.71
CA LEU A 13 -33.76 19.19 -11.35
C LEU A 13 -32.88 18.44 -10.33
N THR A 14 -33.34 17.25 -9.98
CA THR A 14 -32.64 16.03 -9.57
C THR A 14 -31.68 16.10 -8.36
N PRO A 15 -31.63 15.07 -7.50
CA PRO A 15 -30.67 14.94 -6.39
C PRO A 15 -29.19 14.99 -6.82
N TYR A 16 -28.90 14.91 -8.12
CA TYR A 16 -27.56 14.97 -8.67
C TYR A 16 -26.93 16.39 -8.64
N SER A 17 -27.76 17.45 -8.73
CA SER A 17 -27.30 18.84 -8.64
C SER A 17 -26.81 19.20 -7.22
N TRP A 18 -27.25 18.47 -6.21
CA TRP A 18 -26.79 18.64 -4.82
C TRP A 18 -25.38 18.12 -4.58
N ARG A 19 -24.98 17.07 -5.30
CA ARG A 19 -23.61 16.53 -5.18
C ARG A 19 -22.56 17.45 -5.83
N LEU A 20 -22.89 18.11 -6.92
CA LEU A 20 -22.01 19.10 -7.58
C LEU A 20 -22.06 20.47 -6.88
N GLY A 21 -23.19 20.88 -6.34
CA GLY A 21 -23.31 22.12 -5.55
C GLY A 21 -22.53 22.08 -4.24
N LEU A 22 -22.39 20.92 -3.61
CA LEU A 22 -21.60 20.72 -2.39
C LEU A 22 -20.08 20.82 -2.64
N CYS A 23 -19.59 20.39 -3.80
CA CYS A 23 -18.18 20.55 -4.17
C CYS A 23 -17.79 22.00 -4.46
N VAL A 24 -18.71 22.83 -4.98
CA VAL A 24 -18.44 24.25 -5.29
C VAL A 24 -18.56 25.13 -4.04
N ALA A 25 -19.44 24.79 -3.09
CA ALA A 25 -19.61 25.55 -1.83
C ALA A 25 -18.41 25.42 -0.86
N VAL A 26 -17.55 24.39 -1.01
CA VAL A 26 -16.36 24.19 -0.16
C VAL A 26 -15.25 25.19 -0.46
N VAL A 27 -15.23 25.80 -1.66
CA VAL A 27 -14.17 26.77 -2.06
C VAL A 27 -14.44 28.19 -1.54
N MET A 28 -15.67 28.51 -1.09
CA MET A 28 -16.05 29.90 -0.73
C MET A 28 -16.24 30.17 0.77
N CYS A 29 -16.09 29.18 1.65
CA CYS A 29 -16.19 29.37 3.10
C CYS A 29 -14.84 29.22 3.81
N SER A 30 -13.92 30.15 3.55
CA SER A 30 -12.74 30.39 4.38
C SER A 30 -13.10 31.37 5.51
N GLY A 31 -13.65 30.86 6.61
CA GLY A 31 -13.91 31.66 7.80
C GLY A 31 -14.61 30.86 8.88
N ALA A 32 -13.81 30.41 9.86
CA ALA A 32 -14.16 29.97 11.20
C ALA A 32 -15.49 29.17 11.39
N GLY A 33 -15.41 27.89 11.61
CA GLY A 33 -16.38 27.12 12.38
C GLY A 33 -17.18 26.02 11.72
N CYS A 34 -16.96 25.67 10.42
CA CYS A 34 -17.73 24.62 9.72
C CYS A 34 -16.96 23.37 9.32
N SER A 35 -15.82 23.10 9.93
CA SER A 35 -14.98 21.93 9.57
C SER A 35 -15.53 20.58 10.05
N SER A 36 -16.50 20.54 10.97
CA SER A 36 -16.99 19.28 11.54
C SER A 36 -18.17 18.63 10.79
N LEU A 37 -18.89 19.37 9.95
CA LEU A 37 -20.09 18.87 9.26
C LEU A 37 -19.81 18.33 7.84
N MET A 38 -18.73 18.79 7.18
CA MET A 38 -18.40 18.34 5.82
C MET A 38 -17.49 17.11 5.75
N THR A 39 -16.69 16.88 6.78
CA THR A 39 -15.91 15.63 6.92
C THR A 39 -16.79 14.41 7.19
N ARG A 40 -18.02 14.62 7.69
CA ARG A 40 -18.95 13.53 7.97
C ARG A 40 -19.58 12.89 6.73
N ASN A 41 -19.76 13.61 5.62
CA ASN A 41 -20.44 13.06 4.43
C ASN A 41 -19.52 12.39 3.40
N ALA A 42 -18.27 12.80 3.29
CA ALA A 42 -17.31 12.05 2.48
C ALA A 42 -16.76 10.82 3.23
N ASN A 43 -16.66 10.90 4.57
CA ASN A 43 -16.26 9.81 5.45
C ASN A 43 -17.40 8.86 5.83
N SER A 44 -18.67 9.17 5.54
CA SER A 44 -19.79 8.28 5.86
C SER A 44 -19.96 7.13 4.86
N LEU A 45 -19.29 7.21 3.71
CA LEU A 45 -19.14 6.10 2.77
C LEU A 45 -17.80 5.36 2.93
N LEU A 46 -16.81 5.99 3.56
CA LEU A 46 -15.63 5.35 4.07
C LEU A 46 -16.01 4.80 5.43
N VAL A 47 -16.19 3.51 5.56
CA VAL A 47 -16.30 2.84 6.85
C VAL A 47 -15.06 3.27 7.64
N PRO A 48 -15.21 4.02 8.77
CA PRO A 48 -14.04 4.42 9.53
C PRO A 48 -13.35 3.15 9.99
N SER A 49 -12.04 3.10 9.89
CA SER A 49 -11.20 2.00 10.40
C SER A 49 -11.41 1.73 11.90
N SER A 50 -12.11 2.61 12.62
CA SER A 50 -12.49 2.46 14.01
C SER A 50 -13.81 1.70 14.25
N GLU A 51 -14.62 1.45 13.22
CA GLU A 51 -15.85 0.65 13.35
C GLU A 51 -15.60 -0.86 13.14
N TYR A 52 -14.46 -1.24 12.57
CA TYR A 52 -13.98 -2.62 12.63
C TYR A 52 -13.27 -2.83 13.96
N GLY A 53 -13.99 -2.91 15.03
CA GLY A 53 -13.73 -3.19 16.45
C GLY A 53 -12.37 -3.74 16.92
N ALA A 54 -11.35 -3.65 16.13
CA ALA A 54 -9.96 -3.85 16.48
C ALA A 54 -9.21 -2.60 16.06
N THR A 55 -8.53 -1.97 16.97
CA THR A 55 -7.41 -1.11 16.67
C THR A 55 -6.65 -1.76 15.51
N TRP A 56 -6.66 -1.16 14.32
CA TRP A 56 -5.85 -1.61 13.21
C TRP A 56 -4.39 -1.46 13.65
N GLU A 57 -3.91 -2.48 14.33
CA GLU A 57 -2.48 -2.63 14.59
C GLU A 57 -1.86 -2.95 13.25
N SER A 58 -0.83 -2.19 12.91
CA SER A 58 -0.11 -2.44 11.67
C SER A 58 0.25 -3.92 11.59
N PRO A 59 0.20 -4.55 10.42
CA PRO A 59 0.63 -5.94 10.23
C PRO A 59 2.00 -6.20 10.86
N VAL A 60 2.89 -5.20 10.86
CA VAL A 60 4.20 -5.25 11.57
C VAL A 60 4.03 -5.41 13.08
N ALA A 61 3.02 -4.81 13.71
CA ALA A 61 2.77 -4.98 15.15
C ALA A 61 2.14 -6.35 15.44
N GLN A 62 1.33 -6.91 14.55
CA GLN A 62 0.84 -8.30 14.65
C GLN A 62 1.97 -9.30 14.41
N TYR A 63 2.82 -9.09 13.41
CA TYR A 63 3.99 -9.93 13.16
C TYR A 63 5.00 -9.89 14.29
N ALA A 64 5.21 -8.74 14.92
CA ALA A 64 6.09 -8.62 16.09
C ALA A 64 5.56 -9.37 17.33
N ARG A 65 4.23 -9.57 17.44
CA ARG A 65 3.63 -10.35 18.54
C ARG A 65 3.58 -11.85 18.29
N VAL A 66 3.39 -12.27 17.04
CA VAL A 66 3.23 -13.69 16.67
C VAL A 66 4.58 -14.40 16.55
N ARG A 67 5.63 -13.68 16.19
CA ARG A 67 7.00 -14.19 16.22
C ARG A 67 7.83 -13.34 17.17
N HIS A 68 8.04 -13.81 18.39
CA HIS A 68 9.18 -13.45 19.20
C HIS A 68 10.46 -13.94 18.49
N VAL A 69 10.75 -13.34 17.33
CA VAL A 69 12.09 -13.39 16.77
C VAL A 69 12.86 -12.32 17.53
N GLN A 70 13.59 -12.73 18.54
CA GLN A 70 14.59 -11.87 19.15
C GLN A 70 15.48 -11.32 18.03
N PRO A 71 15.65 -10.00 17.92
CA PRO A 71 16.65 -9.47 17.00
C PRO A 71 18.01 -9.97 17.51
N GLY A 72 18.66 -10.84 16.75
CA GLY A 72 20.08 -11.09 16.94
C GLY A 72 20.52 -12.47 17.41
N THR A 73 19.82 -13.53 17.12
CA THR A 73 20.49 -14.83 16.98
C THR A 73 20.56 -15.18 15.51
N VAL A 74 21.49 -14.55 14.80
CA VAL A 74 22.14 -15.24 13.69
C VAL A 74 22.89 -16.38 14.37
N ALA A 75 22.32 -17.59 14.33
CA ALA A 75 23.07 -18.78 14.62
C ALA A 75 24.29 -18.73 13.69
N SER A 76 25.46 -18.66 14.32
CA SER A 76 26.71 -18.95 13.67
C SER A 76 26.65 -20.44 13.33
N GLU A 77 25.98 -20.80 12.26
CA GLU A 77 26.23 -22.06 11.60
C GLU A 77 27.61 -21.96 11.00
N ALA A 78 28.48 -22.84 11.43
CA ALA A 78 29.78 -23.03 10.85
C ALA A 78 29.63 -23.17 9.33
N PRO A 79 30.54 -22.62 8.52
CA PRO A 79 30.46 -22.70 7.07
C PRO A 79 30.32 -24.17 6.67
N PRO A 80 29.39 -24.51 5.77
CA PRO A 80 29.23 -25.89 5.29
C PRO A 80 30.56 -26.37 4.71
N GLU A 81 30.92 -27.56 5.09
CA GLU A 81 32.08 -28.30 4.61
C GLU A 81 32.09 -28.29 3.08
N GLN A 82 33.18 -27.90 2.55
CA GLN A 82 33.58 -27.66 1.15
C GLN A 82 32.73 -28.37 0.10
N ALA A 83 31.90 -27.60 -0.61
CA ALA A 83 31.37 -28.01 -1.90
C ALA A 83 32.57 -28.23 -2.90
N PRO A 84 32.47 -29.19 -3.85
CA PRO A 84 33.54 -29.48 -4.76
C PRO A 84 33.96 -28.21 -5.51
N GLU A 85 35.26 -27.93 -5.51
CA GLU A 85 35.88 -26.79 -6.18
C GLU A 85 35.44 -26.72 -7.66
N ASN A 86 34.65 -25.69 -7.97
CA ASN A 86 34.24 -25.45 -9.35
C ASN A 86 35.47 -25.06 -10.16
N ILE A 87 35.61 -25.60 -11.37
CA ILE A 87 36.75 -25.37 -12.28
C ILE A 87 37.01 -23.87 -12.49
N GLU A 88 35.96 -23.05 -12.47
CA GLU A 88 36.07 -21.59 -12.54
C GLU A 88 36.81 -20.97 -11.34
N SER A 89 36.64 -21.51 -10.13
CA SER A 89 37.36 -21.03 -8.95
C SER A 89 38.85 -21.36 -8.97
N VAL A 90 39.21 -22.49 -9.63
CA VAL A 90 40.61 -22.90 -9.83
C VAL A 90 41.26 -22.00 -10.89
N ILE A 91 40.53 -21.65 -11.95
CA ILE A 91 41.02 -20.74 -13.00
C ILE A 91 41.16 -19.31 -12.42
N ALA A 92 40.22 -18.83 -11.63
CA ALA A 92 40.28 -17.51 -10.98
C ALA A 92 41.49 -17.37 -10.04
N ARG A 93 41.84 -18.43 -9.28
CA ARG A 93 43.09 -18.50 -8.49
C ARG A 93 44.34 -18.48 -9.38
N ALA A 94 44.30 -19.13 -10.56
CA ALA A 94 45.42 -19.17 -11.49
C ALA A 94 45.71 -17.83 -12.20
N ILE A 95 44.72 -16.92 -12.26
CA ILE A 95 44.80 -15.59 -12.89
C ILE A 95 45.21 -14.48 -11.89
N GLY A 96 45.54 -14.81 -10.64
CA GLY A 96 45.97 -13.82 -9.63
C GLY A 96 44.83 -13.15 -8.85
N VAL A 97 43.61 -13.69 -8.92
CA VAL A 97 42.43 -13.22 -8.18
C VAL A 97 42.48 -13.59 -6.68
N GLY A 98 43.43 -14.43 -6.28
CA GLY A 98 43.60 -14.90 -4.90
C GLY A 98 43.92 -13.82 -3.87
N GLU A 99 44.72 -12.82 -4.21
CA GLU A 99 45.03 -11.70 -3.28
C GLU A 99 43.83 -10.83 -2.98
N GLN A 100 42.97 -10.58 -3.96
CA GLN A 100 41.74 -9.80 -3.79
C GLN A 100 40.73 -10.53 -2.91
N THR A 101 40.61 -11.85 -2.98
CA THR A 101 39.70 -12.63 -2.14
C THR A 101 40.15 -12.65 -0.68
N GLU A 102 41.44 -12.73 -0.40
CA GLU A 102 41.98 -12.65 0.96
C GLU A 102 41.80 -11.24 1.54
N GLU A 103 41.97 -10.20 0.73
CA GLU A 103 41.72 -8.83 1.16
C GLU A 103 40.24 -8.61 1.45
N ALA A 104 39.32 -9.09 0.59
CA ALA A 104 37.88 -9.05 0.83
C ALA A 104 37.52 -9.69 2.18
N ARG A 105 38.06 -10.88 2.46
CA ARG A 105 37.83 -11.57 3.76
C ARG A 105 38.34 -10.78 4.97
N LYS A 106 39.55 -10.19 4.85
CA LYS A 106 40.11 -9.36 5.93
C LYS A 106 39.29 -8.11 6.22
N VAL A 107 38.89 -7.42 5.13
CA VAL A 107 38.05 -6.22 5.25
C VAL A 107 36.68 -6.59 5.82
N PHE A 108 36.08 -7.69 5.35
CA PHE A 108 34.80 -8.19 5.87
C PHE A 108 34.89 -8.52 7.37
N ALA A 109 35.93 -9.26 7.80
CA ALA A 109 36.13 -9.59 9.20
C ALA A 109 36.37 -8.34 10.07
N THR A 110 36.97 -7.28 9.51
CA THR A 110 37.14 -6.00 10.19
C THR A 110 35.80 -5.26 10.29
N ALA A 111 35.00 -5.28 9.25
CA ALA A 111 33.65 -4.73 9.23
C ALA A 111 32.76 -5.40 10.28
N GLU A 112 32.83 -6.75 10.36
CA GLU A 112 32.08 -7.54 11.33
C GLU A 112 32.43 -7.15 12.78
N ARG A 113 33.72 -7.02 13.10
CA ARG A 113 34.15 -6.55 14.44
C ARG A 113 33.62 -5.15 14.72
N THR A 114 33.74 -4.23 13.77
CA THR A 114 33.23 -2.85 13.91
C THR A 114 31.71 -2.83 14.12
N TYR A 115 30.99 -3.73 13.44
CA TYR A 115 29.54 -3.86 13.59
C TYR A 115 29.15 -4.40 14.97
N GLN A 116 29.86 -5.43 15.47
CA GLN A 116 29.63 -5.98 16.80
C GLN A 116 29.96 -4.96 17.90
N ASP A 117 31.05 -4.19 17.74
CA ASP A 117 31.39 -3.09 18.67
C ASP A 117 30.27 -2.02 18.67
N ALA A 118 29.75 -1.66 17.51
CA ALA A 118 28.64 -0.73 17.38
C ALA A 118 27.38 -1.24 18.10
N ARG A 119 27.08 -2.52 17.94
CA ARG A 119 25.94 -3.19 18.57
C ARG A 119 26.11 -3.23 20.10
N GLY A 120 27.25 -3.67 20.58
CA GLY A 120 27.53 -3.69 22.00
C GLY A 120 27.48 -2.32 22.66
N LEU A 121 28.06 -1.30 22.00
CA LEU A 121 27.97 0.09 22.45
C LEU A 121 26.52 0.60 22.49
N ARG A 122 25.70 0.29 21.48
CA ARG A 122 24.29 0.67 21.44
C ARG A 122 23.47 0.02 22.55
N GLU A 123 23.72 -1.27 22.84
CA GLU A 123 23.06 -2.00 23.93
C GLU A 123 23.45 -1.43 25.29
N ALA A 124 24.73 -1.06 25.46
CA ALA A 124 25.24 -0.47 26.72
C ALA A 124 24.80 0.99 26.92
N ALA A 125 24.58 1.73 25.83
CA ALA A 125 24.30 3.17 25.90
C ALA A 125 22.93 3.51 26.54
N GLY A 126 21.95 2.60 26.50
CA GLY A 126 20.60 2.84 27.01
C GLY A 126 19.99 4.10 26.41
N HIS A 127 19.90 5.19 27.18
CA HIS A 127 19.35 6.47 26.73
C HIS A 127 20.44 7.57 26.59
N ASP A 128 21.72 7.23 26.71
CA ASP A 128 22.80 8.22 26.52
C ASP A 128 22.96 8.58 25.04
N GLU A 129 22.48 9.77 24.67
CA GLU A 129 22.55 10.27 23.30
C GLU A 129 23.96 10.32 22.73
N LYS A 130 24.97 10.59 23.54
CA LYS A 130 26.37 10.68 23.11
C LYS A 130 26.89 9.31 22.69
N GLU A 131 26.64 8.30 23.54
CA GLU A 131 27.04 6.93 23.24
C GLU A 131 26.21 6.35 22.08
N LEU A 132 24.92 6.67 21.99
CA LEU A 132 24.07 6.32 20.83
C LEU A 132 24.59 6.92 19.52
N ARG A 133 25.07 8.16 19.53
CA ARG A 133 25.71 8.78 18.34
C ARG A 133 27.03 8.09 18.00
N ARG A 134 27.84 7.73 19.00
CA ARG A 134 29.07 6.96 18.76
C ARG A 134 28.78 5.60 18.14
N ALA A 135 27.81 4.86 18.67
CA ALA A 135 27.35 3.61 18.09
C ALA A 135 26.87 3.79 16.64
N GLY A 136 26.09 4.85 16.38
CA GLY A 136 25.64 5.19 15.02
C GLY A 136 26.81 5.41 14.05
N ASN A 137 27.83 6.15 14.47
CA ASN A 137 29.03 6.37 13.65
C ASN A 137 29.78 5.06 13.35
N LEU A 138 29.83 4.14 14.33
CA LEU A 138 30.44 2.84 14.12
C LEU A 138 29.62 1.96 13.15
N PHE A 139 28.29 1.98 13.20
CA PHE A 139 27.44 1.30 12.21
C PHE A 139 27.70 1.84 10.80
N VAL A 140 27.76 3.16 10.63
CA VAL A 140 28.09 3.76 9.31
C VAL A 140 29.48 3.35 8.85
N LYS A 141 30.47 3.31 9.77
CA LYS A 141 31.82 2.85 9.45
C LYS A 141 31.84 1.40 9.02
N ALA A 142 31.16 0.52 9.77
CA ALA A 142 31.05 -0.89 9.42
C ALA A 142 30.37 -1.08 8.05
N SER A 143 29.29 -0.36 7.78
CA SER A 143 28.61 -0.41 6.47
C SER A 143 29.53 -0.04 5.30
N LYS A 144 30.38 0.98 5.47
CA LYS A 144 31.36 1.37 4.45
C LYS A 144 32.42 0.28 4.25
N GLN A 145 32.91 -0.34 5.33
CA GLN A 145 33.85 -1.44 5.28
C GLN A 145 33.25 -2.69 4.61
N TYR A 146 31.98 -3.00 4.86
CA TYR A 146 31.29 -4.07 4.13
C TYR A 146 31.17 -3.78 2.64
N LEU A 147 30.85 -2.54 2.23
CA LEU A 147 30.82 -2.15 0.83
C LEU A 147 32.20 -2.23 0.16
N GLU A 148 33.26 -1.91 0.90
CA GLU A 148 34.64 -2.07 0.46
C GLU A 148 34.97 -3.56 0.25
N ALA A 149 34.59 -4.43 1.19
CA ALA A 149 34.75 -5.88 1.05
C ALA A 149 33.98 -6.44 -0.15
N ALA A 150 32.77 -5.96 -0.41
CA ALA A 150 31.98 -6.31 -1.58
C ALA A 150 32.70 -5.98 -2.90
N GLY A 151 33.32 -4.81 -2.99
CA GLY A 151 34.07 -4.39 -4.18
C GLY A 151 35.38 -5.16 -4.43
N HIS A 152 35.94 -5.82 -3.42
CA HIS A 152 37.13 -6.63 -3.59
C HIS A 152 36.87 -8.03 -4.18
N TRP A 153 35.64 -8.54 -4.04
CA TRP A 153 35.30 -9.86 -4.57
C TRP A 153 33.84 -9.89 -5.11
N GLU A 154 33.72 -9.33 -6.30
CA GLU A 154 32.44 -9.27 -7.01
C GLU A 154 31.93 -10.66 -7.43
N ASP A 155 30.62 -10.78 -7.61
CA ASP A 155 29.92 -12.01 -8.02
C ASP A 155 30.16 -13.21 -7.09
N SER A 156 30.33 -12.94 -5.80
CA SER A 156 30.61 -13.93 -4.77
C SER A 156 29.53 -13.95 -3.67
N ALA A 157 29.44 -15.06 -2.94
CA ALA A 157 28.63 -15.14 -1.74
C ALA A 157 29.06 -14.14 -0.64
N LEU A 158 30.35 -13.76 -0.63
CA LEU A 158 30.84 -12.74 0.29
C LEU A 158 30.32 -11.35 -0.08
N GLU A 159 30.25 -11.02 -1.36
CA GLU A 159 29.65 -9.77 -1.81
C GLU A 159 28.15 -9.70 -1.43
N GLU A 160 27.41 -10.80 -1.64
CA GLU A 160 26.00 -10.89 -1.26
C GLU A 160 25.83 -10.57 0.24
N ASP A 161 26.60 -11.24 1.09
CA ASP A 161 26.59 -11.01 2.53
C ASP A 161 27.03 -9.59 2.92
N ALA A 162 28.07 -9.10 2.26
CA ALA A 162 28.60 -7.77 2.53
C ALA A 162 27.60 -6.66 2.17
N LEU A 163 26.92 -6.77 1.03
CA LEU A 163 25.84 -5.85 0.63
C LEU A 163 24.67 -5.88 1.65
N PHE A 164 24.30 -7.09 2.07
CA PHE A 164 23.25 -7.25 3.09
C PHE A 164 23.68 -6.63 4.42
N MET A 165 24.86 -6.97 4.95
CA MET A 165 25.36 -6.43 6.22
C MET A 165 25.60 -4.92 6.19
N ALA A 166 26.03 -4.38 5.06
CA ALA A 166 26.10 -2.93 4.86
C ALA A 166 24.71 -2.28 4.98
N SER A 167 23.69 -2.92 4.41
CA SER A 167 22.32 -2.45 4.49
C SER A 167 21.80 -2.49 5.94
N GLU A 168 22.09 -3.56 6.69
CA GLU A 168 21.70 -3.69 8.10
C GLU A 168 22.36 -2.61 8.99
N GLY A 169 23.64 -2.29 8.73
CA GLY A 169 24.31 -1.20 9.43
C GLY A 169 23.67 0.17 9.15
N TYR A 170 23.32 0.46 7.89
CA TYR A 170 22.58 1.68 7.54
C TYR A 170 21.14 1.66 8.08
N TYR A 171 20.48 0.50 8.11
CA TYR A 171 19.15 0.34 8.70
C TYR A 171 19.16 0.67 10.20
N ALA A 172 20.20 0.24 10.92
CA ALA A 172 20.38 0.52 12.35
C ALA A 172 20.44 2.02 12.69
N VAL A 173 20.94 2.85 11.75
CA VAL A 173 21.01 4.31 11.88
C VAL A 173 19.88 5.03 11.13
N LYS A 174 18.91 4.30 10.61
CA LYS A 174 17.74 4.82 9.88
C LYS A 174 18.06 5.55 8.56
N TYR A 175 19.15 5.19 7.89
CA TYR A 175 19.51 5.74 6.58
C TYR A 175 18.73 5.02 5.47
N TYR A 176 17.39 5.08 5.55
CA TYR A 176 16.50 4.23 4.78
C TYR A 176 16.56 4.45 3.26
N SER A 177 16.89 5.65 2.81
CA SER A 177 17.10 5.90 1.38
C SER A 177 18.28 5.06 0.86
N ARG A 178 19.38 5.03 1.61
CA ARG A 178 20.56 4.24 1.25
C ARG A 178 20.29 2.74 1.35
N VAL A 179 19.57 2.31 2.39
CA VAL A 179 19.13 0.91 2.54
C VAL A 179 18.32 0.45 1.34
N SER A 180 17.35 1.27 0.89
CA SER A 180 16.50 0.94 -0.26
C SER A 180 17.29 0.80 -1.57
N GLU A 181 18.34 1.61 -1.74
CA GLU A 181 19.26 1.49 -2.90
C GLU A 181 20.05 0.20 -2.86
N LEU A 182 20.66 -0.12 -1.71
CA LEU A 182 21.45 -1.33 -1.53
C LEU A 182 20.62 -2.61 -1.68
N TYR A 183 19.41 -2.65 -1.11
CA TYR A 183 18.50 -3.78 -1.28
C TYR A 183 18.11 -3.97 -2.75
N ARG A 184 17.84 -2.89 -3.48
CA ARG A 184 17.55 -2.97 -4.92
C ARG A 184 18.75 -3.48 -5.71
N GLU A 185 19.98 -3.04 -5.39
CA GLU A 185 21.22 -3.51 -5.99
C GLU A 185 21.43 -4.99 -5.71
N LEU A 186 21.29 -5.41 -4.44
CA LEU A 186 21.44 -6.80 -4.03
C LEU A 186 20.43 -7.71 -4.73
N LEU A 187 19.14 -7.38 -4.73
CA LEU A 187 18.10 -8.19 -5.35
C LEU A 187 18.23 -8.25 -6.87
N LYS A 188 18.72 -7.18 -7.52
CA LYS A 188 18.98 -7.18 -8.95
C LYS A 188 20.12 -8.12 -9.32
N LYS A 189 21.13 -8.24 -8.45
CA LYS A 189 22.31 -9.07 -8.69
C LYS A 189 22.12 -10.51 -8.21
N TYR A 190 21.41 -10.70 -7.10
CA TYR A 190 21.19 -11.97 -6.41
C TYR A 190 19.68 -12.21 -6.22
N GLU A 191 18.99 -12.62 -7.29
CA GLU A 191 17.52 -12.82 -7.28
C GLU A 191 17.06 -13.86 -6.25
N HIS A 192 17.89 -14.87 -5.99
CA HIS A 192 17.61 -15.95 -5.03
C HIS A 192 18.41 -15.83 -3.72
N THR A 193 18.63 -14.60 -3.27
CA THR A 193 19.38 -14.35 -2.03
C THR A 193 18.75 -15.05 -0.83
N ARG A 194 19.60 -15.62 0.04
CA ARG A 194 19.18 -16.19 1.33
C ARG A 194 18.60 -15.14 2.29
N HIS A 195 18.86 -13.88 2.03
CA HIS A 195 18.41 -12.75 2.86
C HIS A 195 17.05 -12.20 2.44
N LEU A 196 16.38 -12.79 1.42
CA LEU A 196 15.17 -12.26 0.80
C LEU A 196 14.08 -11.91 1.82
N VAL A 197 13.75 -12.81 2.74
CA VAL A 197 12.69 -12.61 3.74
C VAL A 197 12.98 -11.40 4.64
N THR A 198 14.23 -11.23 5.08
CA THR A 198 14.63 -10.08 5.90
C THR A 198 14.58 -8.79 5.11
N ILE A 199 15.06 -8.82 3.87
CA ILE A 199 15.01 -7.68 2.95
C ILE A 199 13.56 -7.25 2.70
N GLN A 200 12.66 -8.19 2.41
CA GLN A 200 11.24 -7.90 2.16
C GLN A 200 10.58 -7.26 3.38
N ARG A 201 10.83 -7.80 4.58
CA ARG A 201 10.34 -7.23 5.84
C ARG A 201 10.81 -5.79 6.04
N ASN A 202 12.10 -5.55 5.88
CA ASN A 202 12.69 -4.23 6.09
C ASN A 202 12.19 -3.22 5.04
N ARG A 203 12.06 -3.63 3.78
CA ARG A 203 11.48 -2.81 2.70
C ARG A 203 10.04 -2.44 2.98
N PHE A 204 9.23 -3.40 3.43
CA PHE A 204 7.84 -3.16 3.81
C PHE A 204 7.75 -2.16 4.96
N ALA A 205 8.56 -2.32 6.01
CA ALA A 205 8.61 -1.40 7.15
C ALA A 205 9.02 0.03 6.72
N ILE A 206 10.00 0.16 5.82
CA ILE A 206 10.43 1.46 5.27
C ILE A 206 9.28 2.11 4.48
N ALA A 207 8.62 1.37 3.59
CA ALA A 207 7.51 1.88 2.80
C ALA A 207 6.35 2.35 3.69
N GLN A 208 5.98 1.54 4.68
CA GLN A 208 4.94 1.88 5.66
C GLN A 208 5.27 3.17 6.42
N MET A 209 6.51 3.31 6.89
CA MET A 209 6.95 4.51 7.60
C MET A 209 6.90 5.75 6.70
N TRP A 210 7.33 5.65 5.43
CA TRP A 210 7.27 6.77 4.50
C TRP A 210 5.84 7.20 4.18
N LEU A 211 4.90 6.26 4.04
CA LEU A 211 3.49 6.55 3.84
C LEU A 211 2.84 7.20 5.06
N GLN A 212 3.19 6.76 6.28
CA GLN A 212 2.70 7.38 7.51
C GLN A 212 3.21 8.81 7.69
N ALA A 213 4.50 9.04 7.39
CA ALA A 213 5.10 10.37 7.46
C ALA A 213 4.55 11.34 6.42
N ASP A 214 4.17 10.85 5.24
CA ASP A 214 3.53 11.66 4.20
C ASP A 214 2.14 12.14 4.64
N LYS A 215 1.38 11.29 5.32
CA LYS A 215 0.05 11.61 5.86
C LYS A 215 0.08 12.73 6.92
N GLN A 216 1.16 12.81 7.71
CA GLN A 216 1.29 13.80 8.80
C GLN A 216 1.74 15.19 8.32
N ARG A 217 2.29 15.28 7.14
CA ARG A 217 2.83 16.55 6.60
C ARG A 217 1.81 17.21 5.70
N SER A 218 1.35 18.41 6.09
CA SER A 218 0.56 19.26 5.18
C SER A 218 1.39 19.56 3.92
N GLN A 219 0.75 19.37 2.75
CA GLN A 219 1.37 19.54 1.44
C GLN A 219 1.87 21.00 1.25
N GLY A 220 3.11 21.27 1.61
CA GLY A 220 3.80 22.52 1.28
C GLY A 220 4.59 22.33 -0.01
N PHE A 221 4.56 23.33 -0.90
CA PHE A 221 5.29 23.37 -2.17
C PHE A 221 6.81 23.10 -2.04
N TRP A 222 7.38 23.30 -0.83
CA TRP A 222 8.80 23.12 -0.51
C TRP A 222 9.08 21.84 0.30
N ALA A 223 8.47 20.71 -0.06
CA ALA A 223 8.57 19.46 0.68
C ALA A 223 9.87 18.67 0.42
N PHE A 224 10.98 19.34 0.07
CA PHE A 224 12.29 18.67 -0.05
C PHE A 224 12.84 18.33 1.33
N ASN A 225 13.33 17.11 1.47
CA ASN A 225 14.03 16.66 2.65
C ASN A 225 15.54 16.80 2.42
N LEU A 226 16.17 17.75 3.12
CA LEU A 226 17.60 18.03 2.98
C LEU A 226 18.44 17.47 4.15
N THR A 227 17.80 17.06 5.24
CA THR A 227 18.51 16.79 6.50
C THR A 227 18.17 15.47 7.14
N ASP A 228 17.03 14.86 6.83
CA ASP A 228 16.56 13.62 7.46
C ASP A 228 16.85 12.41 6.56
N GLU A 229 17.91 11.71 6.87
CA GLU A 229 18.37 10.51 6.15
C GLU A 229 17.37 9.33 6.21
N SER A 230 16.42 9.39 7.16
CA SER A 230 15.37 8.39 7.27
C SER A 230 14.29 8.56 6.19
N MET A 231 14.26 9.70 5.51
CA MET A 231 13.24 10.05 4.53
C MET A 231 13.88 10.29 3.17
N PRO A 232 13.20 9.96 2.06
CA PRO A 232 13.68 10.27 0.74
C PRO A 232 13.68 11.79 0.49
N PHE A 233 14.57 12.24 -0.38
CA PHE A 233 14.73 13.66 -0.72
C PHE A 233 13.41 14.31 -1.19
N ASN A 234 12.66 13.59 -2.03
CA ASN A 234 11.38 14.04 -2.57
C ASN A 234 10.45 12.86 -2.83
N ASN A 235 9.18 13.16 -3.08
CA ASN A 235 8.18 12.22 -3.58
C ASN A 235 8.10 10.91 -2.76
N ARG A 236 7.93 11.03 -1.44
CA ARG A 236 7.89 9.91 -0.50
C ARG A 236 6.83 8.89 -0.86
N PHE A 237 5.66 9.38 -1.23
CA PHE A 237 4.52 8.54 -1.60
C PHE A 237 4.87 7.60 -2.76
N ASP A 238 5.34 8.16 -3.89
CA ASP A 238 5.66 7.33 -5.06
C ASP A 238 6.85 6.40 -4.82
N LYS A 239 7.84 6.82 -4.00
CA LYS A 239 8.94 5.95 -3.61
C LYS A 239 8.50 4.79 -2.72
N ALA A 240 7.61 5.06 -1.77
CA ALA A 240 7.02 4.00 -0.94
C ALA A 240 6.23 3.00 -1.79
N LEU A 241 5.39 3.50 -2.70
CA LEU A 241 4.66 2.65 -3.63
C LEU A 241 5.57 1.85 -4.55
N ALA A 242 6.69 2.43 -5.02
CA ALA A 242 7.68 1.72 -5.83
C ALA A 242 8.31 0.56 -5.06
N ILE A 243 8.58 0.74 -3.76
CA ILE A 243 9.06 -0.35 -2.89
C ILE A 243 7.99 -1.44 -2.77
N LEU A 244 6.73 -1.08 -2.49
CA LEU A 244 5.64 -2.05 -2.33
C LEU A 244 5.39 -2.84 -3.63
N ASN A 245 5.40 -2.16 -4.78
CA ASN A 245 5.32 -2.83 -6.07
C ASN A 245 6.45 -3.84 -6.27
N SER A 246 7.70 -3.41 -5.98
CA SER A 246 8.84 -4.31 -6.16
C SER A 246 8.85 -5.49 -5.17
N ILE A 247 8.27 -5.36 -3.96
CA ILE A 247 8.07 -6.50 -3.06
C ILE A 247 7.16 -7.54 -3.70
N ARG A 248 6.05 -7.11 -4.29
CA ARG A 248 5.11 -7.97 -4.99
C ARG A 248 5.73 -8.64 -6.23
N ASP A 249 6.52 -7.87 -6.99
CA ASP A 249 7.08 -8.31 -8.26
C ASP A 249 8.30 -9.25 -8.05
N ASP A 250 9.11 -9.03 -7.00
CA ASP A 250 10.28 -9.85 -6.68
C ASP A 250 9.90 -11.24 -6.14
N ASP A 251 8.85 -11.34 -5.32
CA ASP A 251 8.34 -12.61 -4.80
C ASP A 251 6.81 -12.57 -4.61
N PRO A 252 6.06 -12.87 -5.67
CA PRO A 252 4.60 -12.87 -5.63
C PRO A 252 3.99 -13.90 -4.66
N THR A 253 4.79 -14.84 -4.17
CA THR A 253 4.34 -15.92 -3.28
C THR A 253 4.65 -15.64 -1.81
N SER A 254 5.37 -14.57 -1.52
CA SER A 254 5.74 -14.22 -0.15
C SER A 254 4.54 -13.70 0.66
N ASP A 255 4.61 -13.92 1.97
CA ASP A 255 3.65 -13.38 2.94
C ASP A 255 3.61 -11.83 2.95
N PHE A 256 4.56 -11.17 2.28
CA PHE A 256 4.61 -9.71 2.17
C PHE A 256 3.97 -9.17 0.89
N ALA A 257 3.71 -10.01 -0.11
CA ALA A 257 3.19 -9.57 -1.39
C ALA A 257 1.72 -9.12 -1.30
N ASP A 258 0.89 -9.85 -0.57
CA ASP A 258 -0.50 -9.49 -0.32
C ASP A 258 -0.61 -8.31 0.64
N ASP A 259 0.22 -8.27 1.72
CA ASP A 259 0.33 -7.12 2.62
C ASP A 259 0.72 -5.84 1.88
N ALA A 260 1.71 -5.92 0.98
CA ALA A 260 2.15 -4.80 0.16
C ALA A 260 1.02 -4.32 -0.77
N THR A 261 0.31 -5.25 -1.41
CA THR A 261 -0.81 -4.94 -2.29
C THR A 261 -1.95 -4.28 -1.52
N MET A 262 -2.27 -4.76 -0.32
CA MET A 262 -3.29 -4.18 0.54
C MET A 262 -2.90 -2.77 1.01
N LEU A 263 -1.63 -2.57 1.41
CA LEU A 263 -1.13 -1.26 1.82
C LEU A 263 -1.13 -0.26 0.67
N MET A 264 -0.82 -0.70 -0.55
CA MET A 264 -0.94 0.13 -1.76
C MET A 264 -2.38 0.56 -2.00
N ALA A 265 -3.34 -0.36 -1.94
CA ALA A 265 -4.75 -0.07 -2.13
C ALA A 265 -5.25 0.97 -1.11
N HIS A 266 -4.94 0.77 0.17
CA HIS A 266 -5.25 1.74 1.22
C HIS A 266 -4.64 3.12 0.95
N SER A 267 -3.38 3.16 0.53
CA SER A 267 -2.67 4.40 0.24
C SER A 267 -3.33 5.17 -0.91
N TYR A 268 -3.76 4.47 -1.96
CA TYR A 268 -4.49 5.08 -3.07
C TYR A 268 -5.85 5.62 -2.65
N LEU A 269 -6.59 4.93 -1.77
CA LEU A 269 -7.86 5.43 -1.22
C LEU A 269 -7.64 6.71 -0.39
N GLN A 270 -6.59 6.76 0.42
CA GLN A 270 -6.27 7.93 1.25
C GLN A 270 -5.99 9.19 0.42
N ILE A 271 -5.36 9.06 -0.75
CA ILE A 271 -5.09 10.19 -1.66
C ILE A 271 -6.20 10.40 -2.70
N ASN A 272 -7.36 9.78 -2.51
CA ASN A 272 -8.53 9.89 -3.39
C ASN A 272 -8.25 9.50 -4.85
N LYS A 273 -7.54 8.38 -5.04
CA LYS A 273 -7.31 7.74 -6.34
C LYS A 273 -8.02 6.38 -6.43
N PRO A 274 -9.36 6.37 -6.51
CA PRO A 274 -10.15 5.14 -6.43
C PRO A 274 -9.89 4.19 -7.60
N GLU A 275 -9.50 4.70 -8.80
CA GLU A 275 -9.18 3.85 -9.95
C GLU A 275 -7.97 2.95 -9.65
N LYS A 276 -6.89 3.53 -9.10
CA LYS A 276 -5.68 2.78 -8.73
C LYS A 276 -5.92 1.84 -7.55
N ALA A 277 -6.75 2.27 -6.59
CA ALA A 277 -7.16 1.40 -5.50
C ALA A 277 -7.96 0.19 -6.01
N HIS A 278 -8.86 0.41 -6.97
CA HIS A 278 -9.62 -0.65 -7.61
C HIS A 278 -8.73 -1.68 -8.31
N GLU A 279 -7.68 -1.23 -9.03
CA GLU A 279 -6.69 -2.10 -9.65
C GLU A 279 -5.97 -2.96 -8.60
N ALA A 280 -5.39 -2.33 -7.57
CA ALA A 280 -4.67 -3.04 -6.51
C ALA A 280 -5.56 -4.04 -5.74
N LEU A 281 -6.81 -3.66 -5.40
CA LEU A 281 -7.76 -4.55 -4.73
C LEU A 281 -8.19 -5.71 -5.63
N THR A 282 -8.33 -5.46 -6.93
CA THR A 282 -8.65 -6.51 -7.90
C THR A 282 -7.51 -7.52 -8.03
N ASP A 283 -6.26 -7.04 -8.05
CA ASP A 283 -5.08 -7.88 -8.04
C ASP A 283 -5.00 -8.71 -6.76
N LEU A 284 -5.24 -8.10 -5.59
CA LEU A 284 -5.24 -8.81 -4.32
C LEU A 284 -6.27 -9.95 -4.31
N VAL A 285 -7.49 -9.66 -4.70
CA VAL A 285 -8.57 -10.66 -4.74
C VAL A 285 -8.26 -11.82 -5.68
N LYS A 286 -7.64 -11.55 -6.83
CA LYS A 286 -7.36 -12.56 -7.86
C LYS A 286 -6.08 -13.34 -7.62
N LEU A 287 -5.00 -12.64 -7.25
CA LEU A 287 -3.66 -13.23 -7.17
C LEU A 287 -3.38 -13.88 -5.81
N PHE A 288 -4.02 -13.42 -4.75
CA PHE A 288 -3.77 -13.89 -3.38
C PHE A 288 -5.04 -14.50 -2.73
N PRO A 289 -5.62 -15.58 -3.29
CA PRO A 289 -6.90 -16.13 -2.81
C PRO A 289 -6.85 -16.65 -1.37
N SER A 290 -5.67 -16.99 -0.85
CA SER A 290 -5.44 -17.44 0.52
C SER A 290 -5.10 -16.34 1.51
N SER A 291 -5.01 -15.09 1.05
CA SER A 291 -4.68 -13.93 1.89
C SER A 291 -5.70 -13.72 3.01
N GLU A 292 -5.23 -13.36 4.21
CA GLU A 292 -6.10 -12.95 5.32
C GLU A 292 -6.87 -11.66 5.02
N HIS A 293 -6.37 -10.86 4.07
CA HIS A 293 -6.99 -9.60 3.64
C HIS A 293 -8.17 -9.79 2.68
N GLN A 294 -8.46 -11.01 2.24
CA GLN A 294 -9.49 -11.27 1.23
C GLN A 294 -10.84 -10.63 1.57
N PHE A 295 -11.30 -10.77 2.80
CA PHE A 295 -12.58 -10.20 3.21
C PHE A 295 -12.60 -8.67 3.12
N VAL A 296 -11.59 -8.02 3.71
CA VAL A 296 -11.46 -6.55 3.70
C VAL A 296 -11.27 -6.02 2.28
N ALA A 297 -10.48 -6.71 1.47
CA ALA A 297 -10.26 -6.38 0.07
C ALA A 297 -11.56 -6.41 -0.74
N HIS A 298 -12.39 -7.42 -0.56
CA HIS A 298 -13.71 -7.50 -1.21
C HIS A 298 -14.61 -6.34 -0.79
N MET A 299 -14.62 -5.97 0.51
CA MET A 299 -15.41 -4.85 1.01
C MET A 299 -14.96 -3.50 0.42
N LEU A 300 -13.66 -3.26 0.42
CA LEU A 300 -13.08 -2.04 -0.16
C LEU A 300 -13.28 -2.01 -1.69
N LEU A 301 -13.19 -3.16 -2.35
CA LEU A 301 -13.45 -3.25 -3.79
C LEU A 301 -14.91 -2.91 -4.11
N LEU A 302 -15.86 -3.41 -3.31
CA LEU A 302 -17.27 -3.07 -3.45
C LEU A 302 -17.51 -1.57 -3.29
N GLN A 303 -16.98 -0.98 -2.23
CA GLN A 303 -17.03 0.45 -1.97
C GLN A 303 -16.43 1.26 -3.14
N THR A 304 -15.26 0.84 -3.63
CA THR A 304 -14.57 1.52 -4.73
C THR A 304 -15.39 1.48 -6.01
N LYS A 305 -16.10 0.37 -6.30
CA LYS A 305 -16.98 0.25 -7.47
C LYS A 305 -18.15 1.24 -7.40
N VAL A 306 -18.74 1.44 -6.23
CA VAL A 306 -19.80 2.45 -6.03
C VAL A 306 -19.26 3.87 -6.27
N VAL A 307 -18.05 4.17 -5.76
CA VAL A 307 -17.40 5.47 -5.97
C VAL A 307 -17.04 5.72 -7.43
N LEU A 308 -16.62 4.69 -8.16
CA LEU A 308 -16.25 4.78 -9.58
C LEU A 308 -17.45 4.90 -10.53
N TYR A 309 -18.65 4.61 -10.06
CA TYR A 309 -19.85 4.84 -10.85
C TYR A 309 -20.13 6.33 -10.99
N ARG A 310 -20.10 6.82 -12.22
CA ARG A 310 -20.16 8.26 -12.54
C ARG A 310 -21.58 8.79 -12.68
N GLY A 311 -22.60 7.94 -12.65
CA GLY A 311 -24.00 8.32 -12.78
C GLY A 311 -24.74 7.62 -13.91
N PRO A 312 -26.07 7.88 -14.06
CA PRO A 312 -26.96 7.13 -14.95
C PRO A 312 -26.64 7.30 -16.44
N GLU A 313 -25.92 8.36 -16.81
CA GLU A 313 -25.50 8.62 -18.20
C GLU A 313 -24.33 7.74 -18.64
N TYR A 314 -23.64 7.13 -17.67
CA TYR A 314 -22.45 6.33 -17.91
C TYR A 314 -22.71 4.82 -17.81
N SER A 315 -21.70 4.03 -18.12
CA SER A 315 -21.78 2.57 -18.04
C SER A 315 -22.13 2.08 -16.63
N GLY A 316 -23.09 1.16 -16.52
CA GLY A 316 -23.48 0.50 -15.28
C GLY A 316 -22.60 -0.69 -14.89
N VAL A 317 -21.49 -0.95 -15.59
CA VAL A 317 -20.64 -2.13 -15.38
C VAL A 317 -20.18 -2.26 -13.92
N TYR A 318 -19.78 -1.17 -13.27
CA TYR A 318 -19.37 -1.17 -11.88
C TYR A 318 -20.50 -1.60 -10.93
N LEU A 319 -21.74 -1.23 -11.23
CA LEU A 319 -22.90 -1.64 -10.43
C LEU A 319 -23.21 -3.13 -10.60
N ASP A 320 -23.13 -3.64 -11.82
CA ASP A 320 -23.36 -5.06 -12.12
C ASP A 320 -22.27 -5.94 -11.49
N GLU A 321 -21.01 -5.49 -11.58
CA GLU A 321 -19.88 -6.16 -10.92
C GLU A 321 -20.00 -6.08 -9.40
N GLY A 322 -20.45 -4.96 -8.84
CA GLY A 322 -20.70 -4.78 -7.42
C GLY A 322 -21.75 -5.76 -6.91
N GLU A 323 -22.85 -5.93 -7.64
CA GLU A 323 -23.89 -6.92 -7.31
C GLU A 323 -23.37 -8.35 -7.36
N LYS A 324 -22.56 -8.71 -8.38
CA LYS A 324 -21.88 -10.02 -8.44
C LYS A 324 -20.94 -10.22 -7.27
N LEU A 325 -20.21 -9.16 -6.89
CA LEU A 325 -19.28 -9.19 -5.77
C LEU A 325 -20.01 -9.44 -4.44
N ILE A 326 -21.13 -8.78 -4.18
CA ILE A 326 -21.97 -9.04 -2.98
C ILE A 326 -22.36 -10.51 -2.91
N ARG A 327 -22.80 -11.09 -4.02
CA ARG A 327 -23.14 -12.52 -4.06
C ARG A 327 -21.93 -13.42 -3.79
N ALA A 328 -20.75 -13.05 -4.31
CA ALA A 328 -19.52 -13.78 -4.08
C ALA A 328 -19.09 -13.72 -2.61
N ILE A 329 -19.12 -12.55 -2.00
CA ILE A 329 -18.77 -12.33 -0.61
C ILE A 329 -19.65 -13.17 0.32
N ARG A 330 -20.98 -13.15 0.14
CA ARG A 330 -21.92 -13.94 0.95
C ARG A 330 -21.65 -15.45 0.88
N ARG A 331 -21.14 -15.95 -0.26
CA ARG A 331 -20.77 -17.36 -0.43
C ARG A 331 -19.41 -17.69 0.17
N GLN A 332 -18.46 -16.80 0.02
CA GLN A 332 -17.07 -17.02 0.40
C GLN A 332 -16.83 -16.80 1.90
N PHE A 333 -17.60 -15.89 2.52
CA PHE A 333 -17.43 -15.50 3.93
C PHE A 333 -18.73 -15.64 4.72
N PRO A 334 -19.34 -16.85 4.80
CA PRO A 334 -20.63 -17.06 5.45
C PRO A 334 -20.61 -16.69 6.95
N ASP A 335 -19.47 -16.91 7.62
CA ASP A 335 -19.32 -16.65 9.06
C ASP A 335 -19.19 -15.15 9.40
N LYS A 336 -18.71 -14.35 8.45
CA LYS A 336 -18.59 -12.90 8.62
C LYS A 336 -19.85 -12.14 8.19
N ALA A 337 -20.66 -12.74 7.33
CA ALA A 337 -21.87 -12.14 6.78
C ALA A 337 -22.89 -11.71 7.85
N PRO A 338 -23.19 -12.47 8.92
CA PRO A 338 -24.14 -12.06 9.95
C PRO A 338 -23.69 -10.86 10.79
N GLN A 339 -22.38 -10.75 11.04
CA GLN A 339 -21.78 -9.68 11.86
C GLN A 339 -21.81 -8.34 11.13
N GLU A 340 -21.64 -8.39 9.81
CA GLU A 340 -21.55 -7.22 8.92
C GLU A 340 -22.83 -6.98 8.11
N SER A 341 -23.94 -7.67 8.43
CA SER A 341 -25.18 -7.61 7.64
C SER A 341 -25.65 -6.21 7.34
N GLY A 342 -25.57 -5.30 8.33
CA GLY A 342 -25.95 -3.91 8.14
C GLY A 342 -25.14 -3.15 7.09
N THR A 343 -23.85 -3.48 6.92
CA THR A 343 -22.97 -2.88 5.92
C THR A 343 -23.26 -3.40 4.52
N TRP A 344 -23.44 -4.71 4.37
CA TRP A 344 -23.79 -5.34 3.08
C TRP A 344 -25.14 -4.87 2.56
N ASP A 345 -26.14 -4.79 3.46
CA ASP A 345 -27.46 -4.38 3.09
C ASP A 345 -27.49 -2.91 2.67
N LYS A 346 -26.64 -2.06 3.27
CA LYS A 346 -26.43 -0.69 2.80
C LYS A 346 -25.88 -0.66 1.37
N PHE A 347 -24.81 -1.40 1.08
CA PHE A 347 -24.25 -1.45 -0.27
C PHE A 347 -25.20 -2.08 -1.28
N ALA A 348 -25.92 -3.16 -0.89
CA ALA A 348 -26.89 -3.79 -1.76
C ALA A 348 -28.03 -2.84 -2.10
N LYS A 349 -28.55 -2.09 -1.12
CA LYS A 349 -29.58 -1.08 -1.32
C LYS A 349 -29.08 0.07 -2.17
N GLU A 350 -27.86 0.55 -1.93
CA GLU A 350 -27.25 1.63 -2.72
C GLU A 350 -27.07 1.22 -4.18
N ILE A 351 -26.53 0.05 -4.45
CA ILE A 351 -26.37 -0.47 -5.83
C ILE A 351 -27.75 -0.62 -6.49
N ARG A 352 -28.72 -1.14 -5.77
CA ARG A 352 -30.09 -1.29 -6.28
C ARG A 352 -30.71 0.05 -6.63
N TYR A 353 -30.56 1.05 -5.76
CA TYR A 353 -31.03 2.41 -5.98
C TYR A 353 -30.36 3.01 -7.23
N LEU A 354 -29.04 2.93 -7.35
CA LEU A 354 -28.29 3.48 -8.48
C LEU A 354 -28.65 2.78 -9.80
N LYS A 355 -28.94 1.48 -9.79
CA LYS A 355 -29.43 0.74 -10.97
C LYS A 355 -30.84 1.20 -11.35
N ALA A 356 -31.74 1.34 -10.40
CA ALA A 356 -33.08 1.85 -10.65
C ALA A 356 -33.07 3.29 -11.20
N GLU A 357 -32.23 4.17 -10.62
CA GLU A 357 -32.00 5.53 -11.11
C GLU A 357 -31.54 5.53 -12.56
N ARG A 358 -30.65 4.62 -12.92
CA ARG A 358 -30.14 4.48 -14.30
C ARG A 358 -31.24 4.07 -15.26
N GLU A 359 -32.06 3.05 -14.93
CA GLU A 359 -33.17 2.60 -15.77
C GLU A 359 -34.23 3.71 -15.89
N TRP A 360 -34.53 4.45 -14.80
CA TRP A 360 -35.42 5.59 -14.82
C TRP A 360 -34.92 6.71 -15.74
N TRP A 361 -33.63 7.02 -15.67
CA TRP A 361 -33.00 8.02 -16.55
C TRP A 361 -33.12 7.63 -18.03
N VAL A 362 -32.93 6.35 -18.37
CA VAL A 362 -33.10 5.82 -19.71
C VAL A 362 -34.57 5.90 -20.14
N ALA A 363 -35.51 5.55 -19.25
CA ALA A 363 -36.96 5.69 -19.52
C ALA A 363 -37.31 7.14 -19.84
N LYS A 364 -36.83 8.10 -19.05
CA LYS A 364 -37.02 9.54 -19.29
C LYS A 364 -36.35 10.04 -20.55
N PHE A 365 -35.26 9.47 -20.98
CA PHE A 365 -34.63 9.78 -22.26
C PHE A 365 -35.55 9.40 -23.43
N TYR A 366 -36.11 8.18 -23.43
CA TYR A 366 -37.02 7.73 -24.47
C TYR A 366 -38.37 8.47 -24.46
N GLU A 367 -38.88 8.83 -23.28
CA GLU A 367 -40.07 9.66 -23.13
C GLU A 367 -39.87 11.04 -23.81
N ARG A 368 -38.73 11.69 -23.62
CA ARG A 368 -38.38 12.96 -24.30
C ARG A 368 -38.24 12.84 -25.81
N LYS A 369 -37.94 11.62 -26.28
CA LYS A 369 -37.85 11.30 -27.74
C LYS A 369 -39.19 10.94 -28.34
N ASP A 370 -40.26 10.95 -27.56
CA ASP A 370 -41.59 10.49 -27.96
C ASP A 370 -41.65 8.99 -28.32
N GLU A 371 -40.67 8.23 -27.88
CA GLU A 371 -40.58 6.78 -28.06
C GLU A 371 -41.27 6.05 -26.89
N VAL A 372 -42.60 6.22 -26.76
CA VAL A 372 -43.40 5.72 -25.63
C VAL A 372 -43.27 4.19 -25.46
N GLY A 373 -43.11 3.45 -26.57
CA GLY A 373 -42.91 1.98 -26.52
C GLY A 373 -41.63 1.59 -25.79
N ALA A 374 -40.52 2.25 -26.08
CA ALA A 374 -39.24 2.02 -25.43
C ALA A 374 -39.28 2.48 -23.96
N ALA A 375 -39.79 3.68 -23.69
CA ALA A 375 -39.93 4.20 -22.33
C ALA A 375 -40.72 3.23 -21.43
N ARG A 376 -41.82 2.66 -21.96
CA ARG A 376 -42.64 1.68 -21.21
C ARG A 376 -41.89 0.41 -20.80
N VAL A 377 -40.91 -0.03 -21.60
CA VAL A 377 -40.11 -1.22 -21.27
C VAL A 377 -39.28 -0.95 -20.03
N TYR A 378 -38.60 0.20 -19.97
CA TYR A 378 -37.76 0.58 -18.80
C TYR A 378 -38.58 0.85 -17.55
N TYR A 379 -39.74 1.53 -17.66
CA TYR A 379 -40.64 1.71 -16.50
C TYR A 379 -41.15 0.37 -15.99
N ARG A 380 -41.47 -0.58 -16.86
CA ARG A 380 -41.87 -1.93 -16.43
C ARG A 380 -40.72 -2.66 -15.75
N GLU A 381 -39.51 -2.54 -16.25
CA GLU A 381 -38.31 -3.11 -15.62
C GLU A 381 -38.12 -2.58 -14.19
N ILE A 382 -38.31 -1.27 -13.98
CA ILE A 382 -38.22 -0.65 -12.66
C ILE A 382 -39.31 -1.21 -11.74
N ALA A 383 -40.57 -1.20 -12.16
CA ALA A 383 -41.69 -1.68 -11.38
C ALA A 383 -41.59 -3.16 -11.00
N GLN A 384 -40.94 -4.00 -11.84
CA GLN A 384 -40.78 -5.42 -11.58
C GLN A 384 -39.54 -5.73 -10.74
N ASN A 385 -38.40 -5.10 -11.05
CA ASN A 385 -37.11 -5.49 -10.47
C ASN A 385 -36.64 -4.55 -9.36
N TYR A 386 -37.18 -3.32 -9.29
CA TYR A 386 -36.74 -2.30 -8.33
C TYR A 386 -37.92 -1.68 -7.57
N TYR A 387 -38.95 -2.48 -7.29
CA TYR A 387 -40.18 -2.06 -6.60
C TYR A 387 -39.98 -1.46 -5.19
N ASP A 388 -38.82 -1.70 -4.59
CA ASP A 388 -38.38 -1.21 -3.28
C ASP A 388 -37.61 0.13 -3.35
N THR A 389 -37.59 0.75 -4.52
CA THR A 389 -36.91 2.03 -4.74
C THR A 389 -37.92 3.15 -5.04
N PRO A 390 -37.56 4.43 -4.78
CA PRO A 390 -38.45 5.57 -5.08
C PRO A 390 -38.80 5.77 -6.54
N PHE A 391 -38.20 5.01 -7.45
CA PHE A 391 -38.42 5.12 -8.91
C PHE A 391 -39.54 4.20 -9.40
N ALA A 392 -40.07 3.34 -8.54
CA ALA A 392 -41.14 2.39 -8.89
C ALA A 392 -42.54 3.01 -8.87
N ASP A 393 -42.75 4.14 -8.15
CA ASP A 393 -43.96 4.91 -8.08
C ASP A 393 -44.10 5.86 -9.30
#